data_79461985fe4aa2fa2cc5aeeeba957793
#
_entry.id   79461985fe4aa2fa2cc5aeeeba957793
#
_cell.length_a   1.000
_cell.length_b   1.000
_cell.length_c   1.000
_cell.angle_alpha   90.00
_cell.angle_beta   90.00
_cell.angle_gamma   90.00
#
_symmetry.space_group_name_H-M   'P 1'
#
loop_
_entity.id
_entity.type
_entity.pdbx_description
1 polymer ?
#
loop_
_entity_poly.entity_id
_entity_poly.type
_entity_poly.pdbx_seq_one_letter_code
_entity_poly.pdbx_strand_id
1 'polypeptide(L)'
;VHRQLTLLISSSQYKPGDRLPSIRQLSRQLGIHMLTVRSAYLRLERDGLVQTRQGAGTYVLPINPGALMDLAGRSRSYTVGVILPGMSSLFYHDFLEGVEQGISHENLLLIVCNAHEDPQEFLRDFTQLSARNVDGIIVASFDMHPILGSKSTKGLPLVTVDWPDSSGPVVNFDLEDAAWQVVHHLLNHSYQRIGMITFSEESANVVQMQAGYFRALQVSGI
;
A
#
# COMPACT_ATOMS: atom_id res chain seq x y z
N VAL A 1 -23.08 1.21 -8.13
CA VAL A 1 -24.08 1.26 -7.02
C VAL A 1 -23.54 2.06 -5.86
N HIS A 2 -22.41 1.65 -5.23
CA HIS A 2 -21.81 2.36 -4.10
C HIS A 2 -21.60 3.86 -4.43
N ARG A 3 -20.86 4.18 -5.50
CA ARG A 3 -20.59 5.56 -5.94
C ARG A 3 -21.87 6.38 -6.18
N GLN A 4 -22.89 5.78 -6.79
CA GLN A 4 -24.16 6.46 -7.03
C GLN A 4 -24.89 6.77 -5.71
N LEU A 5 -24.94 5.82 -4.78
CA LEU A 5 -25.55 6.06 -3.47
C LEU A 5 -24.76 7.10 -2.67
N THR A 6 -23.42 7.07 -2.70
CA THR A 6 -22.59 8.11 -2.08
C THR A 6 -22.90 9.49 -2.65
N LEU A 7 -23.02 9.62 -3.97
CA LEU A 7 -23.41 10.87 -4.62
C LEU A 7 -24.82 11.33 -4.22
N LEU A 8 -25.79 10.41 -4.12
CA LEU A 8 -27.15 10.74 -3.70
C LEU A 8 -27.23 11.20 -2.24
N ILE A 9 -26.38 10.62 -1.38
CA ILE A 9 -26.24 11.02 0.02
C ILE A 9 -25.54 12.40 0.11
N SER A 10 -24.45 12.59 -0.65
CA SER A 10 -23.68 13.85 -0.66
C SER A 10 -24.48 15.02 -1.24
N SER A 11 -25.33 14.77 -2.23
CA SER A 11 -26.23 15.77 -2.81
C SER A 11 -27.49 16.03 -1.98
N SER A 12 -27.59 15.45 -0.77
CA SER A 12 -28.76 15.57 0.13
C SER A 12 -30.06 15.03 -0.45
N GLN A 13 -30.03 14.22 -1.50
CA GLN A 13 -31.19 13.46 -1.95
C GLN A 13 -31.63 12.40 -0.92
N TYR A 14 -30.70 11.87 -0.17
CA TYR A 14 -30.94 11.15 1.07
C TYR A 14 -30.36 11.95 2.23
N LYS A 15 -31.21 12.33 3.16
CA LYS A 15 -30.85 13.12 4.35
C LYS A 15 -30.45 12.19 5.50
N PRO A 16 -29.68 12.68 6.48
CA PRO A 16 -29.46 11.96 7.73
C PRO A 16 -30.76 11.49 8.37
N GLY A 17 -30.85 10.21 8.69
CA GLY A 17 -32.05 9.56 9.20
C GLY A 17 -32.94 8.91 8.14
N ASP A 18 -32.77 9.24 6.86
CA ASP A 18 -33.53 8.60 5.78
C ASP A 18 -33.18 7.11 5.64
N ARG A 19 -34.18 6.34 5.33
CA ARG A 19 -34.03 4.90 5.07
C ARG A 19 -33.72 4.66 3.59
N LEU A 20 -32.62 3.95 3.33
CA LEU A 20 -32.30 3.48 1.99
C LEU A 20 -33.26 2.35 1.54
N PRO A 21 -33.47 2.17 0.22
CA PRO A 21 -34.23 1.03 -0.31
C PRO A 21 -33.65 -0.28 0.21
N SER A 22 -34.50 -1.30 0.40
CA SER A 22 -33.98 -2.61 0.77
C SER A 22 -33.11 -3.20 -0.36
N ILE A 23 -32.18 -4.09 -0.01
CA ILE A 23 -31.31 -4.76 -0.99
C ILE A 23 -32.14 -5.38 -2.12
N ARG A 24 -33.28 -5.98 -1.81
CA ARG A 24 -34.17 -6.58 -2.80
C ARG A 24 -34.82 -5.53 -3.71
N GLN A 25 -35.25 -4.41 -3.16
CA GLN A 25 -35.85 -3.32 -3.93
C GLN A 25 -34.81 -2.71 -4.87
N LEU A 26 -33.63 -2.36 -4.38
CA LEU A 26 -32.58 -1.74 -5.20
C LEU A 26 -32.06 -2.69 -6.28
N SER A 27 -31.92 -3.97 -5.95
CA SER A 27 -31.56 -5.03 -6.92
C SER A 27 -32.55 -5.09 -8.09
N ARG A 28 -33.87 -5.04 -7.81
CA ARG A 28 -34.90 -5.04 -8.85
C ARG A 28 -34.89 -3.74 -9.64
N GLN A 29 -34.77 -2.59 -8.98
CA GLN A 29 -34.75 -1.27 -9.65
C GLN A 29 -33.59 -1.11 -10.61
N LEU A 30 -32.42 -1.66 -10.25
CA LEU A 30 -31.19 -1.52 -11.05
C LEU A 30 -30.94 -2.70 -11.99
N GLY A 31 -31.73 -3.79 -11.90
CA GLY A 31 -31.52 -4.99 -12.71
C GLY A 31 -30.21 -5.73 -12.40
N ILE A 32 -29.68 -5.63 -11.18
CA ILE A 32 -28.40 -6.21 -10.78
C ILE A 32 -28.56 -7.24 -9.67
N HIS A 33 -27.58 -8.10 -9.51
CA HIS A 33 -27.63 -9.17 -8.51
C HIS A 33 -27.65 -8.62 -7.08
N MET A 34 -28.43 -9.25 -6.19
CA MET A 34 -28.56 -8.81 -4.77
C MET A 34 -27.25 -8.78 -4.01
N LEU A 35 -26.30 -9.67 -4.33
CA LEU A 35 -24.96 -9.66 -3.69
C LEU A 35 -24.18 -8.40 -4.03
N THR A 36 -24.33 -7.86 -5.24
CA THR A 36 -23.69 -6.61 -5.65
C THR A 36 -24.24 -5.42 -4.84
N VAL A 37 -25.56 -5.40 -4.63
CA VAL A 37 -26.19 -4.35 -3.79
C VAL A 37 -25.79 -4.50 -2.34
N ARG A 38 -25.78 -5.75 -1.82
CA ARG A 38 -25.34 -6.03 -0.44
C ARG A 38 -23.89 -5.57 -0.22
N SER A 39 -23.00 -5.89 -1.13
CA SER A 39 -21.60 -5.45 -1.08
C SER A 39 -21.51 -3.91 -1.06
N ALA A 40 -22.31 -3.22 -1.88
CA ALA A 40 -22.35 -1.76 -1.86
C ALA A 40 -22.85 -1.18 -0.51
N TYR A 41 -23.83 -1.81 0.12
CA TYR A 41 -24.36 -1.37 1.42
C TYR A 41 -23.34 -1.60 2.55
N LEU A 42 -22.66 -2.74 2.56
CA LEU A 42 -21.58 -3.00 3.50
C LEU A 42 -20.43 -1.99 3.37
N ARG A 43 -20.16 -1.55 2.13
CA ARG A 43 -19.16 -0.50 1.87
C ARG A 43 -19.61 0.86 2.42
N LEU A 44 -20.87 1.27 2.16
CA LEU A 44 -21.42 2.50 2.71
C LEU A 44 -21.42 2.52 4.25
N GLU A 45 -21.67 1.37 4.86
CA GLU A 45 -21.65 1.22 6.32
C GLU A 45 -20.22 1.31 6.87
N ARG A 46 -19.24 0.69 6.18
CA ARG A 46 -17.82 0.79 6.49
C ARG A 46 -17.28 2.22 6.32
N ASP A 47 -17.78 2.94 5.32
CA ASP A 47 -17.45 4.35 5.08
C ASP A 47 -18.15 5.30 6.08
N GLY A 48 -18.93 4.77 7.01
CA GLY A 48 -19.66 5.55 8.02
C GLY A 48 -20.79 6.41 7.46
N LEU A 49 -21.25 6.14 6.25
CA LEU A 49 -22.35 6.88 5.60
C LEU A 49 -23.71 6.38 6.00
N VAL A 50 -23.82 5.12 6.36
CA VAL A 50 -25.08 4.48 6.73
C VAL A 50 -24.88 3.53 7.93
N GLN A 51 -25.98 3.17 8.58
CA GLN A 51 -26.04 2.17 9.63
C GLN A 51 -27.15 1.17 9.34
N THR A 52 -26.81 -0.12 9.34
CA THR A 52 -27.81 -1.18 9.19
C THR A 52 -28.36 -1.57 10.55
N ARG A 53 -29.68 -1.48 10.71
CA ARG A 53 -30.41 -1.95 11.91
C ARG A 53 -31.12 -3.25 11.59
N GLN A 54 -30.82 -4.29 12.32
CA GLN A 54 -31.39 -5.61 12.10
C GLN A 54 -32.92 -5.57 12.14
N GLY A 55 -33.57 -6.07 11.10
CA GLY A 55 -35.04 -6.04 10.95
C GLY A 55 -35.65 -4.69 10.58
N ALA A 56 -34.94 -3.58 10.74
CA ALA A 56 -35.45 -2.22 10.49
C ALA A 56 -34.98 -1.62 9.16
N GLY A 57 -33.82 -2.02 8.64
CA GLY A 57 -33.27 -1.53 7.38
C GLY A 57 -31.99 -0.73 7.56
N THR A 58 -31.54 -0.09 6.49
CA THR A 58 -30.30 0.71 6.45
C THR A 58 -30.67 2.20 6.42
N TYR A 59 -30.06 2.98 7.29
CA TYR A 59 -30.35 4.40 7.51
C TYR A 59 -29.10 5.25 7.27
N VAL A 60 -29.29 6.43 6.70
CA VAL A 60 -28.22 7.42 6.49
C VAL A 60 -27.81 8.03 7.83
N LEU A 61 -26.52 8.10 8.09
CA LEU A 61 -25.98 8.72 9.31
C LEU A 61 -25.78 10.23 9.15
N PRO A 62 -25.78 11.01 10.26
CA PRO A 62 -25.32 12.40 10.23
C PRO A 62 -23.86 12.45 9.80
N ILE A 63 -23.57 13.14 8.72
CA ILE A 63 -22.25 13.14 8.12
C ILE A 63 -21.70 14.56 8.12
N ASN A 64 -20.43 14.72 8.49
CA ASN A 64 -19.72 15.97 8.34
C ASN A 64 -19.53 16.27 6.84
N PRO A 65 -19.95 17.45 6.32
CA PRO A 65 -19.80 17.80 4.92
C PRO A 65 -18.37 17.72 4.40
N GLY A 66 -17.36 17.97 5.24
CA GLY A 66 -15.96 17.81 4.90
C GLY A 66 -15.55 16.36 4.65
N ALA A 67 -16.04 15.44 5.47
CA ALA A 67 -15.79 14.00 5.29
C ALA A 67 -16.48 13.46 4.01
N LEU A 68 -17.63 14.01 3.64
CA LEU A 68 -18.31 13.67 2.38
C LEU A 68 -17.56 14.13 1.14
N MET A 69 -16.95 15.32 1.17
CA MET A 69 -16.12 15.80 0.08
C MET A 69 -14.86 14.93 -0.11
N ASP A 70 -14.26 14.47 0.98
CA ASP A 70 -13.14 13.54 0.93
C ASP A 70 -13.57 12.16 0.39
N LEU A 71 -14.73 11.66 0.77
CA LEU A 71 -15.27 10.38 0.30
C LEU A 71 -15.81 10.46 -1.14
N ALA A 72 -16.42 11.57 -1.54
CA ALA A 72 -16.92 11.78 -2.91
C ALA A 72 -15.78 12.10 -3.90
N GLY A 73 -14.72 12.76 -3.43
CA GLY A 73 -13.52 13.06 -4.22
C GLY A 73 -12.59 11.84 -4.41
N ARG A 74 -12.62 10.92 -3.47
CA ARG A 74 -11.87 9.65 -3.51
C ARG A 74 -12.85 8.48 -3.55
N SER A 75 -13.37 8.18 -4.72
CA SER A 75 -14.03 6.89 -4.94
C SER A 75 -12.99 5.79 -4.66
N ARG A 76 -13.02 5.20 -3.45
CA ARG A 76 -12.14 4.07 -3.12
C ARG A 76 -12.32 2.99 -4.18
N SER A 77 -11.23 2.63 -4.81
CA SER A 77 -11.19 1.56 -5.81
C SER A 77 -11.14 0.18 -5.14
N TYR A 78 -10.87 0.14 -3.84
CA TYR A 78 -10.53 -1.08 -3.09
C TYR A 78 -9.36 -1.83 -3.73
N THR A 79 -8.40 -1.05 -4.20
CA THR A 79 -7.23 -1.55 -4.91
C THR A 79 -5.98 -0.93 -4.33
N VAL A 80 -5.00 -1.78 -4.06
CA VAL A 80 -3.64 -1.37 -3.68
C VAL A 80 -2.71 -1.70 -4.85
N GLY A 81 -1.89 -0.76 -5.24
CA GLY A 81 -0.81 -0.97 -6.20
C GLY A 81 0.47 -1.38 -5.48
N VAL A 82 1.21 -2.31 -6.06
CA VAL A 82 2.58 -2.63 -5.66
C VAL A 82 3.47 -2.45 -6.88
N ILE A 83 4.56 -1.70 -6.73
CA ILE A 83 5.58 -1.56 -7.78
C ILE A 83 6.86 -2.19 -7.25
N LEU A 84 7.34 -3.20 -7.99
CA LEU A 84 8.58 -3.91 -7.71
C LEU A 84 9.66 -3.51 -8.72
N PRO A 85 10.93 -3.43 -8.32
CA PRO A 85 12.04 -3.20 -9.25
C PRO A 85 12.26 -4.40 -10.18
N GLY A 86 12.00 -5.62 -9.69
CA GLY A 86 12.11 -6.86 -10.45
C GLY A 86 11.36 -7.99 -9.76
N MET A 87 11.12 -9.08 -10.46
CA MET A 87 10.41 -10.25 -9.92
C MET A 87 11.28 -11.51 -9.89
N SER A 88 12.57 -11.40 -10.23
CA SER A 88 13.48 -12.54 -10.29
C SER A 88 14.00 -13.01 -8.91
N SER A 89 13.90 -12.16 -7.89
CA SER A 89 14.35 -12.49 -6.53
C SER A 89 13.26 -13.22 -5.74
N LEU A 90 13.64 -14.29 -5.03
CA LEU A 90 12.77 -14.99 -4.09
C LEU A 90 12.22 -14.07 -2.99
N PHE A 91 12.98 -13.04 -2.62
CA PHE A 91 12.53 -12.02 -1.68
C PHE A 91 11.17 -11.40 -2.08
N TYR A 92 10.99 -11.07 -3.36
CA TYR A 92 9.74 -10.46 -3.81
C TYR A 92 8.57 -11.42 -3.86
N HIS A 93 8.82 -12.73 -3.95
CA HIS A 93 7.78 -13.74 -3.82
C HIS A 93 7.18 -13.72 -2.42
N ASP A 94 8.01 -13.87 -1.39
CA ASP A 94 7.58 -13.89 0.01
C ASP A 94 6.99 -12.54 0.44
N PHE A 95 7.56 -11.46 -0.07
CA PHE A 95 7.05 -10.11 0.12
C PHE A 95 5.61 -9.95 -0.41
N LEU A 96 5.36 -10.39 -1.65
CA LEU A 96 4.02 -10.32 -2.26
C LEU A 96 3.02 -11.20 -1.52
N GLU A 97 3.41 -12.38 -1.08
CA GLU A 97 2.56 -13.26 -0.26
C GLU A 97 2.18 -12.55 1.05
N GLY A 98 3.12 -11.91 1.72
CA GLY A 98 2.86 -11.12 2.93
C GLY A 98 1.91 -9.94 2.68
N VAL A 99 2.07 -9.22 1.56
CA VAL A 99 1.15 -8.13 1.16
C VAL A 99 -0.24 -8.69 0.89
N GLU A 100 -0.37 -9.79 0.14
CA GLU A 100 -1.65 -10.42 -0.17
C GLU A 100 -2.36 -10.86 1.11
N GLN A 101 -1.66 -11.51 2.03
CA GLN A 101 -2.21 -11.90 3.32
C GLN A 101 -2.71 -10.68 4.11
N GLY A 102 -1.93 -9.59 4.13
CA GLY A 102 -2.30 -8.36 4.83
C GLY A 102 -3.58 -7.70 4.30
N ILE A 103 -3.79 -7.71 2.98
CA ILE A 103 -4.95 -7.06 2.34
C ILE A 103 -6.16 -7.97 2.18
N SER A 104 -6.00 -9.29 2.27
CA SER A 104 -7.07 -10.27 2.01
C SER A 104 -8.29 -10.08 2.91
N HIS A 105 -8.05 -9.73 4.18
CA HIS A 105 -9.13 -9.48 5.16
C HIS A 105 -9.92 -8.20 4.90
N GLU A 106 -9.35 -7.28 4.12
CA GLU A 106 -9.96 -5.98 3.80
C GLU A 106 -10.74 -5.97 2.48
N ASN A 107 -10.81 -7.10 1.77
CA ASN A 107 -11.39 -7.23 0.42
C ASN A 107 -10.78 -6.22 -0.58
N LEU A 108 -9.48 -6.00 -0.50
CA LEU A 108 -8.73 -5.18 -1.44
C LEU A 108 -8.23 -6.04 -2.60
N LEU A 109 -8.14 -5.45 -3.78
CA LEU A 109 -7.46 -6.03 -4.93
C LEU A 109 -6.00 -5.58 -4.93
N LEU A 110 -5.11 -6.48 -5.30
CA LEU A 110 -3.70 -6.20 -5.51
C LEU A 110 -3.41 -6.05 -7.00
N ILE A 111 -2.80 -4.93 -7.39
CA ILE A 111 -2.21 -4.74 -8.72
C ILE A 111 -0.70 -4.72 -8.55
N VAL A 112 -0.02 -5.67 -9.16
CA VAL A 112 1.44 -5.76 -9.14
C VAL A 112 1.99 -5.26 -10.47
N CYS A 113 2.93 -4.32 -10.38
CA CYS A 113 3.70 -3.79 -11.50
C CYS A 113 5.16 -4.17 -11.33
N ASN A 114 5.80 -4.59 -12.43
CA ASN A 114 7.22 -4.90 -12.47
C ASN A 114 7.93 -3.82 -13.29
N ALA A 115 8.76 -3.02 -12.64
CA ALA A 115 9.47 -1.91 -13.29
C ALA A 115 10.73 -2.35 -14.04
N HIS A 116 11.09 -3.65 -14.00
CA HIS A 116 12.26 -4.21 -14.72
C HIS A 116 13.57 -3.45 -14.46
N GLU A 117 13.73 -2.92 -13.25
CA GLU A 117 14.87 -2.06 -12.85
C GLU A 117 15.02 -0.80 -13.72
N ASP A 118 13.96 -0.43 -14.48
CA ASP A 118 13.92 0.75 -15.35
C ASP A 118 13.16 1.90 -14.68
N PRO A 119 13.82 3.04 -14.43
CA PRO A 119 13.19 4.24 -13.88
C PRO A 119 12.01 4.78 -14.70
N GLN A 120 12.01 4.60 -16.02
CA GLN A 120 10.93 5.07 -16.89
C GLN A 120 9.70 4.17 -16.78
N GLU A 121 9.90 2.86 -16.71
CA GLU A 121 8.85 1.88 -16.44
C GLU A 121 8.20 2.14 -15.08
N PHE A 122 9.02 2.33 -14.03
CA PHE A 122 8.55 2.70 -12.70
C PHE A 122 7.64 3.94 -12.73
N LEU A 123 8.11 4.99 -13.40
CA LEU A 123 7.37 6.25 -13.49
C LEU A 123 6.05 6.09 -14.24
N ARG A 124 6.06 5.28 -15.30
CA ARG A 124 4.87 4.92 -16.07
C ARG A 124 3.86 4.19 -15.18
N ASP A 125 4.32 3.17 -14.46
CA ASP A 125 3.47 2.35 -13.59
C ASP A 125 2.89 3.17 -12.44
N PHE A 126 3.70 4.00 -11.79
CA PHE A 126 3.24 4.92 -10.76
C PHE A 126 2.16 5.88 -11.28
N THR A 127 2.37 6.43 -12.46
CA THR A 127 1.40 7.33 -13.11
C THR A 127 0.11 6.59 -13.47
N GLN A 128 0.20 5.37 -13.98
CA GLN A 128 -0.97 4.56 -14.33
C GLN A 128 -1.78 4.14 -13.10
N LEU A 129 -1.14 3.71 -12.02
CA LEU A 129 -1.81 3.37 -10.76
C LEU A 129 -2.53 4.60 -10.17
N SER A 130 -1.83 5.74 -10.16
CA SER A 130 -2.41 7.01 -9.70
C SER A 130 -3.63 7.44 -10.55
N ALA A 131 -3.56 7.28 -11.87
CA ALA A 131 -4.68 7.59 -12.77
C ALA A 131 -5.87 6.65 -12.61
N ARG A 132 -5.64 5.41 -12.16
CA ARG A 132 -6.70 4.44 -11.85
C ARG A 132 -7.34 4.64 -10.47
N ASN A 133 -6.92 5.69 -9.74
CA ASN A 133 -7.40 6.00 -8.40
C ASN A 133 -7.27 4.81 -7.43
N VAL A 134 -6.13 4.12 -7.43
CA VAL A 134 -5.85 3.13 -6.39
C VAL A 134 -5.86 3.79 -5.01
N ASP A 135 -6.22 3.07 -3.97
CA ASP A 135 -6.37 3.61 -2.62
C ASP A 135 -5.03 3.82 -1.92
N GLY A 136 -3.98 3.18 -2.41
CA GLY A 136 -2.60 3.33 -1.94
C GLY A 136 -1.61 2.61 -2.84
N ILE A 137 -0.34 2.98 -2.72
CA ILE A 137 0.75 2.33 -3.45
C ILE A 137 1.82 1.89 -2.45
N ILE A 138 2.30 0.67 -2.61
CA ILE A 138 3.49 0.15 -1.96
C ILE A 138 4.59 0.13 -3.01
N VAL A 139 5.73 0.74 -2.71
CA VAL A 139 6.90 0.75 -3.58
C VAL A 139 8.02 0.00 -2.89
N ALA A 140 8.39 -1.15 -3.42
CA ALA A 140 9.64 -1.80 -3.06
C ALA A 140 10.72 -1.20 -3.95
N SER A 141 11.62 -0.44 -3.35
CA SER A 141 12.55 0.38 -4.10
C SER A 141 13.96 -0.16 -4.05
N PHE A 142 14.58 -0.12 -5.20
CA PHE A 142 16.01 0.00 -5.41
C PHE A 142 16.25 1.42 -5.92
N ASP A 143 17.21 2.14 -5.54
CA ASP A 143 17.75 3.43 -6.06
C ASP A 143 16.83 4.35 -6.92
N MET A 144 15.50 4.28 -6.72
CA MET A 144 14.52 5.12 -7.43
C MET A 144 14.35 6.51 -6.80
N HIS A 145 15.26 6.86 -5.91
CA HIS A 145 15.31 8.05 -5.08
C HIS A 145 15.02 9.39 -5.81
N PRO A 146 15.60 9.66 -7.00
CA PRO A 146 15.41 10.96 -7.65
C PRO A 146 14.01 11.16 -8.23
N ILE A 147 13.27 10.10 -8.45
CA ILE A 147 12.04 10.13 -9.26
C ILE A 147 10.81 10.44 -8.41
N LEU A 148 10.71 9.89 -7.20
CA LEU A 148 9.59 10.15 -6.29
C LEU A 148 9.77 11.43 -5.48
N GLY A 149 10.99 11.82 -5.14
CA GLY A 149 11.27 13.05 -4.38
C GLY A 149 10.79 14.35 -5.04
N SER A 150 10.58 14.34 -6.36
CA SER A 150 10.10 15.49 -7.13
C SER A 150 8.59 15.47 -7.43
N LYS A 151 7.88 14.38 -7.16
CA LYS A 151 6.46 14.26 -7.48
C LYS A 151 5.60 14.20 -6.23
N SER A 152 4.73 15.19 -6.10
CA SER A 152 3.64 15.17 -5.13
C SER A 152 2.75 13.96 -5.40
N THR A 153 2.58 13.12 -4.39
CA THR A 153 1.62 11.98 -4.42
C THR A 153 0.16 12.44 -4.48
N LYS A 154 -0.08 13.77 -4.50
CA LYS A 154 -1.42 14.38 -4.48
C LYS A 154 -2.36 13.77 -3.43
N GLY A 155 -1.80 13.40 -2.28
CA GLY A 155 -2.53 12.81 -1.17
C GLY A 155 -2.86 11.32 -1.34
N LEU A 156 -2.27 10.63 -2.31
CA LEU A 156 -2.33 9.18 -2.42
C LEU A 156 -1.42 8.57 -1.33
N PRO A 157 -1.94 7.68 -0.46
CA PRO A 157 -1.13 6.97 0.51
C PRO A 157 -0.01 6.19 -0.17
N LEU A 158 1.22 6.39 0.30
CA LEU A 158 2.41 5.74 -0.21
C LEU A 158 3.18 5.13 0.96
N VAL A 159 3.54 3.86 0.82
CA VAL A 159 4.49 3.17 1.70
C VAL A 159 5.67 2.73 0.87
N THR A 160 6.87 3.02 1.35
CA THR A 160 8.10 2.54 0.71
C THR A 160 8.68 1.39 1.51
N VAL A 161 9.32 0.47 0.81
CA VAL A 161 10.01 -0.68 1.41
C VAL A 161 11.46 -0.61 0.98
N ASP A 162 12.34 -0.75 1.95
CA ASP A 162 13.79 -0.72 1.76
C ASP A 162 14.29 0.60 1.13
N TRP A 163 13.73 1.70 1.64
CA TRP A 163 14.06 3.05 1.21
C TRP A 163 14.26 3.97 2.43
N PRO A 164 15.45 3.95 3.05
CA PRO A 164 15.71 4.60 4.33
C PRO A 164 15.51 6.13 4.32
N ASP A 165 15.71 6.78 3.17
CA ASP A 165 15.60 8.24 3.05
C ASP A 165 14.18 8.72 2.69
N SER A 166 13.19 7.85 2.74
CA SER A 166 11.80 8.21 2.48
C SER A 166 11.29 9.18 3.56
N SER A 167 10.65 10.24 3.14
CA SER A 167 9.99 11.20 4.05
C SER A 167 8.61 10.73 4.53
N GLY A 168 8.13 9.60 4.04
CA GLY A 168 6.83 8.99 4.34
C GLY A 168 6.93 7.73 5.17
N PRO A 169 5.81 6.99 5.33
CA PRO A 169 5.82 5.67 5.92
C PRO A 169 6.77 4.72 5.20
N VAL A 170 7.65 4.08 5.93
CA VAL A 170 8.68 3.21 5.39
C VAL A 170 8.79 1.93 6.20
N VAL A 171 9.06 0.82 5.52
CA VAL A 171 9.46 -0.47 6.10
C VAL A 171 10.87 -0.74 5.66
N ASN A 172 11.83 -0.70 6.58
CA ASN A 172 13.25 -0.91 6.31
C ASN A 172 13.77 -2.13 7.05
N PHE A 173 14.83 -2.70 6.49
CA PHE A 173 15.67 -3.69 7.15
C PHE A 173 16.86 -2.97 7.80
N ASP A 174 17.26 -3.40 8.99
CA ASP A 174 18.51 -2.95 9.62
C ASP A 174 19.67 -3.73 9.01
N LEU A 175 20.11 -3.29 7.83
CA LEU A 175 21.19 -3.95 7.07
C LEU A 175 22.55 -3.74 7.71
N GLU A 176 22.73 -2.66 8.48
CA GLU A 176 23.95 -2.47 9.25
C GLU A 176 24.08 -3.53 10.34
N ASP A 177 23.02 -3.72 11.14
CA ASP A 177 23.04 -4.74 12.20
C ASP A 177 23.09 -6.15 11.63
N ALA A 178 22.39 -6.44 10.54
CA ALA A 178 22.44 -7.72 9.86
C ALA A 178 23.85 -8.07 9.38
N ALA A 179 24.54 -7.13 8.73
CA ALA A 179 25.92 -7.33 8.27
C ALA A 179 26.89 -7.50 9.46
N TRP A 180 26.70 -6.70 10.52
CA TRP A 180 27.48 -6.85 11.75
C TRP A 180 27.32 -8.24 12.34
N GLN A 181 26.12 -8.77 12.47
CA GLN A 181 25.85 -10.09 13.03
C GLN A 181 26.52 -11.19 12.20
N VAL A 182 26.42 -11.14 10.87
CA VAL A 182 27.05 -12.12 9.98
C VAL A 182 28.55 -12.12 10.11
N VAL A 183 29.19 -10.95 10.08
CA VAL A 183 30.64 -10.83 10.20
C VAL A 183 31.12 -11.25 11.59
N HIS A 184 30.41 -10.82 12.63
CA HIS A 184 30.73 -11.21 14.01
C HIS A 184 30.60 -12.72 14.22
N HIS A 185 29.59 -13.36 13.61
CA HIS A 185 29.48 -14.82 13.62
C HIS A 185 30.70 -15.48 12.99
N LEU A 186 31.19 -15.02 11.84
CA LEU A 186 32.40 -15.57 11.21
C LEU A 186 33.65 -15.38 12.07
N LEU A 187 33.81 -14.20 12.69
CA LEU A 187 34.92 -13.92 13.59
C LEU A 187 34.90 -14.84 14.81
N ASN A 188 33.74 -15.10 15.40
CA ASN A 188 33.60 -16.05 16.51
C ASN A 188 33.96 -17.49 16.12
N HIS A 189 33.88 -17.82 14.84
CA HIS A 189 34.37 -19.11 14.29
C HIS A 189 35.84 -19.09 13.83
N SER A 190 36.57 -18.07 14.30
CA SER A 190 38.05 -17.94 14.05
C SER A 190 38.41 -17.63 12.59
N TYR A 191 37.47 -17.18 11.76
CA TYR A 191 37.82 -16.66 10.45
C TYR A 191 38.40 -15.25 10.60
N GLN A 192 39.62 -15.03 10.12
CA GLN A 192 40.34 -13.75 10.24
C GLN A 192 40.36 -12.94 8.92
N ARG A 193 40.13 -13.59 7.79
CA ARG A 193 40.14 -12.97 6.47
C ARG A 193 38.77 -13.10 5.86
N ILE A 194 37.96 -12.08 6.06
CA ILE A 194 36.56 -12.03 5.62
C ILE A 194 36.49 -11.00 4.50
N GLY A 195 36.02 -11.41 3.33
CA GLY A 195 35.76 -10.53 2.20
C GLY A 195 34.25 -10.24 2.07
N MET A 196 33.93 -9.07 1.59
CA MET A 196 32.57 -8.67 1.26
C MET A 196 32.44 -8.48 -0.25
N ILE A 197 31.41 -9.09 -0.84
CA ILE A 197 31.07 -8.91 -2.25
C ILE A 197 29.72 -8.17 -2.29
N THR A 198 29.68 -7.05 -2.98
CA THR A 198 28.49 -6.22 -3.14
C THR A 198 28.24 -5.91 -4.62
N PHE A 199 27.03 -5.39 -4.93
CA PHE A 199 26.76 -4.90 -6.27
C PHE A 199 27.19 -3.43 -6.37
N SER A 200 26.38 -2.44 -6.27
CA SER A 200 26.76 -1.03 -6.42
C SER A 200 27.21 -0.40 -5.10
N GLU A 201 28.33 0.33 -5.10
CA GLU A 201 28.80 1.07 -3.92
C GLU A 201 27.95 2.30 -3.60
N GLU A 202 27.14 2.77 -4.54
CA GLU A 202 26.30 3.96 -4.39
C GLU A 202 24.94 3.65 -3.77
N SER A 203 24.58 2.38 -3.65
CA SER A 203 23.32 1.97 -3.03
C SER A 203 23.31 2.23 -1.53
N ALA A 204 22.26 2.87 -1.02
CA ALA A 204 22.07 3.10 0.41
C ALA A 204 22.14 1.80 1.23
N ASN A 205 21.63 0.71 0.67
CA ASN A 205 21.66 -0.61 1.31
C ASN A 205 23.10 -1.16 1.41
N VAL A 206 23.92 -0.97 0.37
CA VAL A 206 25.31 -1.38 0.39
C VAL A 206 26.10 -0.55 1.40
N VAL A 207 25.85 0.75 1.48
CA VAL A 207 26.48 1.62 2.49
C VAL A 207 26.18 1.15 3.92
N GLN A 208 24.96 0.77 4.23
CA GLN A 208 24.59 0.21 5.53
C GLN A 208 25.28 -1.12 5.79
N MET A 209 25.26 -2.05 4.83
CA MET A 209 25.97 -3.33 4.97
C MET A 209 27.48 -3.14 5.18
N GLN A 210 28.11 -2.21 4.46
CA GLN A 210 29.53 -1.87 4.65
C GLN A 210 29.80 -1.33 6.05
N ALA A 211 28.93 -0.45 6.56
CA ALA A 211 29.06 0.09 7.91
C ALA A 211 29.05 -1.04 8.97
N GLY A 212 28.11 -1.98 8.87
CA GLY A 212 28.05 -3.14 9.75
C GLY A 212 29.27 -4.06 9.63
N TYR A 213 29.73 -4.30 8.41
CA TYR A 213 30.92 -5.08 8.13
C TYR A 213 32.17 -4.47 8.79
N PHE A 214 32.44 -3.18 8.54
CA PHE A 214 33.61 -2.51 9.12
C PHE A 214 33.50 -2.38 10.65
N ARG A 215 32.31 -2.12 11.19
CA ARG A 215 32.09 -2.08 12.63
C ARG A 215 32.46 -3.41 13.29
N ALA A 216 32.08 -4.53 12.70
CA ALA A 216 32.40 -5.86 13.25
C ALA A 216 33.89 -6.14 13.24
N LEU A 217 34.62 -5.82 12.15
CA LEU A 217 36.07 -5.97 12.06
C LEU A 217 36.79 -5.08 13.09
N GLN A 218 36.41 -3.81 13.18
CA GLN A 218 37.03 -2.86 14.11
C GLN A 218 36.90 -3.27 15.57
N VAL A 219 35.69 -3.74 15.98
CA VAL A 219 35.44 -4.24 17.35
C VAL A 219 36.33 -5.46 17.66
N SER A 220 36.66 -6.25 16.64
CA SER A 220 37.51 -7.47 16.80
C SER A 220 38.98 -7.22 16.61
N GLY A 221 39.42 -5.99 16.39
CA GLY A 221 40.81 -5.61 16.24
C GLY A 221 41.45 -6.03 14.91
N ILE A 222 40.65 -6.19 13.86
CA ILE A 222 41.11 -6.60 12.52
C ILE A 222 40.97 -5.42 11.56
#